data_1541a4d6787d87d9ef421cbf900a24a7
#
_entry.id   1541a4d6787d87d9ef421cbf900a24a7
#
_cell.length_a   1.000
_cell.length_b   1.000
_cell.length_c   1.000
_cell.angle_alpha   90.00
_cell.angle_beta   90.00
_cell.angle_gamma   90.00
#
_symmetry.space_group_name_H-M   'P 1'
#
loop_
_entity.id
_entity.type
_entity.pdbx_description
1 polymer ?
#
loop_
_entity_poly.entity_id
_entity_poly.type
_entity_poly.pdbx_seq_one_letter_code
_entity_poly.pdbx_strand_id
1 'polypeptide(L)'
;MYFGPVAICRSNVAFGAAALNCFQGRKSKVKNGSVDLPDEVPVMPLPGAVLFPNALLPLYIFEPRYREMLEHALQRDRMFSVALIKPSCPEWHAPEDFFHFATVGLIRACVGRGDGTSNLVLQGLHRVRFKSFEQEAPFPVAKIDIVESTNTATVESEALGEKVLELYSKLKRAERQLPPKVDRYLAQLGDLEMLADLVASTFVEDPLRRQRMLEEASLNQRLRLLITYLQDEIGSAAV
;
A
#
# COMPACT_ATOMS: atom_id res chain seq x y z
N MET A 1 23.98 -0.53 -19.60
CA MET A 1 22.57 -0.42 -20.06
C MET A 1 21.76 0.03 -18.86
N TYR A 2 21.25 1.26 -18.90
CA TYR A 2 20.45 1.82 -17.82
C TYR A 2 19.06 1.18 -17.87
N PHE A 3 18.74 0.33 -16.90
CA PHE A 3 17.35 -0.04 -16.66
C PHE A 3 16.71 1.06 -15.82
N GLY A 4 15.80 1.79 -16.45
CA GLY A 4 15.04 2.84 -15.79
C GLY A 4 14.10 2.28 -14.71
N PRO A 5 13.69 3.11 -13.73
CA PRO A 5 12.91 2.69 -12.57
C PRO A 5 11.56 2.15 -13.00
N VAL A 6 11.09 1.13 -12.27
CA VAL A 6 9.70 0.65 -12.30
C VAL A 6 8.76 1.85 -12.37
N ALA A 7 8.02 1.98 -13.47
CA ALA A 7 7.12 3.11 -13.65
C ALA A 7 5.93 2.99 -12.70
N ILE A 8 6.10 3.50 -11.48
CA ILE A 8 4.97 3.83 -10.62
C ILE A 8 4.27 4.98 -11.31
N CYS A 9 3.08 4.74 -11.87
CA CYS A 9 2.31 5.78 -12.53
C CYS A 9 1.94 6.86 -11.49
N ARG A 10 2.68 7.98 -11.49
CA ARG A 10 2.47 9.12 -10.57
C ARG A 10 1.17 9.90 -10.82
N SER A 11 0.34 9.48 -11.76
CA SER A 11 -0.92 10.16 -12.07
C SER A 11 -2.10 9.51 -11.34
N ASN A 12 -2.35 9.94 -10.13
CA ASN A 12 -3.51 9.57 -9.29
C ASN A 12 -4.85 10.16 -9.77
N VAL A 13 -5.01 10.61 -11.01
CA VAL A 13 -6.17 11.45 -11.38
C VAL A 13 -6.94 10.96 -12.61
N ALA A 14 -7.02 9.72 -12.98
CA ALA A 14 -7.97 9.30 -14.02
C ALA A 14 -8.24 7.78 -14.08
N PHE A 15 -8.79 7.18 -13.05
CA PHE A 15 -9.36 5.84 -13.14
C PHE A 15 -10.77 5.77 -12.51
N GLY A 16 -11.63 6.70 -12.89
CA GLY A 16 -13.07 6.59 -12.64
C GLY A 16 -13.75 6.09 -13.91
N ALA A 17 -14.44 4.98 -13.84
CA ALA A 17 -15.47 4.49 -14.74
C ALA A 17 -15.20 3.25 -15.62
N ALA A 18 -13.99 2.77 -15.85
CA ALA A 18 -13.77 1.61 -16.75
C ALA A 18 -13.53 0.25 -16.06
N ALA A 19 -13.47 0.18 -14.74
CA ALA A 19 -13.09 -1.04 -14.00
C ALA A 19 -14.26 -1.94 -13.56
N LEU A 20 -15.48 -1.72 -14.05
CA LEU A 20 -16.68 -2.40 -13.53
C LEU A 20 -17.09 -3.68 -14.29
N ASN A 21 -16.41 -4.10 -15.35
CA ASN A 21 -16.92 -5.17 -16.22
C ASN A 21 -15.99 -6.38 -16.41
N CYS A 22 -15.18 -6.77 -15.43
CA CYS A 22 -14.45 -8.05 -15.54
C CYS A 22 -14.60 -8.92 -14.29
N PHE A 23 -15.83 -9.22 -13.90
CA PHE A 23 -16.15 -10.14 -12.80
C PHE A 23 -16.60 -11.50 -13.37
N GLN A 24 -15.65 -12.37 -13.76
CA GLN A 24 -15.88 -13.81 -13.81
C GLN A 24 -14.58 -14.53 -13.44
N GLY A 25 -14.43 -14.90 -12.18
CA GLY A 25 -13.34 -15.73 -11.69
C GLY A 25 -13.54 -16.04 -10.20
N ARG A 26 -13.43 -17.29 -9.82
CA ARG A 26 -13.68 -17.96 -8.53
C ARG A 26 -13.74 -17.02 -7.32
N LYS A 27 -14.84 -17.10 -6.58
CA LYS A 27 -15.08 -16.37 -5.34
C LYS A 27 -14.03 -16.77 -4.30
N SER A 28 -13.21 -15.83 -3.83
CA SER A 28 -12.49 -15.97 -2.57
C SER A 28 -13.51 -16.30 -1.47
N LYS A 29 -13.16 -17.21 -0.56
CA LYS A 29 -14.03 -17.59 0.55
C LYS A 29 -14.13 -16.40 1.51
N VAL A 30 -15.18 -15.62 1.42
CA VAL A 30 -15.52 -14.58 2.38
C VAL A 30 -16.34 -15.24 3.48
N LYS A 31 -15.74 -15.48 4.65
CA LYS A 31 -16.47 -15.79 5.90
C LYS A 31 -16.52 -14.51 6.72
N ASN A 32 -17.71 -14.09 7.07
CA ASN A 32 -17.98 -12.94 7.97
C ASN A 32 -17.36 -11.59 7.59
N GLY A 33 -17.30 -11.27 6.29
CA GLY A 33 -16.80 -9.95 5.83
C GLY A 33 -15.28 -9.78 5.85
N SER A 34 -14.50 -10.69 6.46
CA SER A 34 -13.04 -10.72 6.40
C SER A 34 -12.56 -11.60 5.26
N VAL A 35 -11.52 -11.16 4.59
CA VAL A 35 -10.84 -11.95 3.57
C VAL A 35 -9.78 -12.79 4.28
N ASP A 36 -9.90 -14.13 4.20
CA ASP A 36 -8.90 -15.03 4.76
C ASP A 36 -7.56 -14.83 4.02
N LEU A 37 -6.49 -14.53 4.77
CA LEU A 37 -5.15 -14.46 4.23
C LEU A 37 -4.54 -15.87 4.15
N PRO A 38 -3.77 -16.18 3.09
CA PRO A 38 -2.97 -17.40 3.02
C PRO A 38 -1.78 -17.34 3.99
N ASP A 39 -1.28 -18.50 4.40
CA ASP A 39 -0.11 -18.59 5.30
C ASP A 39 1.18 -18.08 4.65
N GLU A 40 1.22 -18.11 3.32
CA GLU A 40 2.36 -17.65 2.50
C GLU A 40 1.88 -16.83 1.32
N VAL A 41 2.65 -15.81 0.95
CA VAL A 41 2.33 -14.91 -0.16
C VAL A 41 3.55 -14.63 -1.04
N PRO A 42 3.36 -14.47 -2.36
CA PRO A 42 4.38 -13.88 -3.21
C PRO A 42 4.73 -12.47 -2.73
N VAL A 43 5.99 -12.08 -2.86
CA VAL A 43 6.47 -10.74 -2.48
C VAL A 43 7.00 -10.02 -3.70
N MET A 44 6.58 -8.77 -3.87
CA MET A 44 7.07 -7.84 -4.89
C MET A 44 7.90 -6.75 -4.21
N PRO A 45 9.24 -6.87 -4.15
CA PRO A 45 10.08 -5.79 -3.69
C PRO A 45 10.11 -4.65 -4.72
N LEU A 46 9.81 -3.42 -4.27
CA LEU A 46 9.78 -2.25 -5.14
C LEU A 46 10.58 -1.09 -4.54
N PRO A 47 11.31 -0.33 -5.35
CA PRO A 47 11.94 0.90 -4.90
C PRO A 47 10.88 1.99 -4.67
N GLY A 48 10.92 2.67 -3.55
CA GLY A 48 10.08 3.84 -3.26
C GLY A 48 8.59 3.60 -3.08
N ALA A 49 8.12 2.34 -3.10
CA ALA A 49 6.72 2.00 -2.96
C ALA A 49 6.42 1.35 -1.60
N VAL A 50 5.45 1.90 -0.89
CA VAL A 50 4.88 1.33 0.33
C VAL A 50 3.37 1.26 0.16
N LEU A 51 2.82 0.06 0.28
CA LEU A 51 1.37 -0.16 0.27
C LEU A 51 0.85 -0.09 1.71
N PHE A 52 -0.20 0.68 1.94
CA PHE A 52 -0.92 0.69 3.22
C PHE A 52 -2.21 -0.12 3.14
N PRO A 53 -2.72 -0.65 4.25
CA PRO A 53 -4.08 -1.18 4.32
C PRO A 53 -5.09 -0.18 3.76
N ASN A 54 -6.11 -0.68 3.10
CA ASN A 54 -7.18 0.09 2.43
C ASN A 54 -6.74 1.00 1.27
N ALA A 55 -5.44 1.26 1.09
CA ALA A 55 -4.93 2.04 -0.03
C ALA A 55 -4.96 1.24 -1.34
N LEU A 56 -5.04 1.96 -2.46
CA LEU A 56 -4.96 1.39 -3.80
C LEU A 56 -3.60 1.72 -4.41
N LEU A 57 -2.94 0.70 -4.94
CA LEU A 57 -1.67 0.84 -5.65
C LEU A 57 -1.84 0.38 -7.10
N PRO A 58 -1.85 1.32 -8.08
CA PRO A 58 -1.80 0.96 -9.48
C PRO A 58 -0.37 0.51 -9.85
N LEU A 59 -0.26 -0.64 -10.50
CA LEU A 59 1.01 -1.24 -10.92
C LEU A 59 0.98 -1.57 -12.40
N TYR A 60 2.12 -1.38 -13.05
CA TYR A 60 2.40 -1.85 -14.40
C TYR A 60 3.43 -2.97 -14.33
N ILE A 61 3.03 -4.18 -14.71
CA ILE A 61 3.83 -5.39 -14.62
C ILE A 61 4.42 -5.70 -15.99
N PHE A 62 5.75 -5.60 -16.09
CA PHE A 62 6.50 -5.83 -17.34
C PHE A 62 7.73 -6.75 -17.14
N GLU A 63 8.34 -6.75 -15.95
CA GLU A 63 9.50 -7.61 -15.65
C GLU A 63 9.11 -9.09 -15.71
N PRO A 64 9.92 -9.96 -16.34
CA PRO A 64 9.60 -11.40 -16.47
C PRO A 64 9.28 -12.06 -15.12
N ARG A 65 10.10 -11.80 -14.08
CA ARG A 65 9.89 -12.35 -12.72
C ARG A 65 8.53 -11.95 -12.12
N TYR A 66 8.09 -10.72 -12.35
CA TYR A 66 6.81 -10.23 -11.82
C TYR A 66 5.63 -10.62 -12.70
N ARG A 67 5.84 -10.93 -13.98
CA ARG A 67 4.81 -11.52 -14.84
C ARG A 67 4.51 -12.95 -14.37
N GLU A 68 5.54 -13.74 -14.09
CA GLU A 68 5.40 -15.10 -13.53
C GLU A 68 4.75 -15.07 -12.15
N MET A 69 5.16 -14.15 -11.28
CA MET A 69 4.53 -13.93 -9.97
C MET A 69 3.05 -13.57 -10.10
N LEU A 70 2.68 -12.71 -11.06
CA LEU A 70 1.30 -12.33 -11.29
C LEU A 70 0.44 -13.52 -11.75
N GLU A 71 0.95 -14.34 -12.66
CA GLU A 71 0.27 -15.58 -13.08
C GLU A 71 0.06 -16.51 -11.90
N HIS A 72 1.09 -16.72 -11.09
CA HIS A 72 1.01 -17.51 -9.86
C HIS A 72 -0.07 -16.98 -8.90
N ALA A 73 -0.09 -15.67 -8.64
CA ALA A 73 -1.08 -15.05 -7.77
C ALA A 73 -2.51 -15.15 -8.31
N LEU A 74 -2.70 -14.94 -9.63
CA LEU A 74 -4.02 -15.02 -10.28
C LEU A 74 -4.64 -16.43 -10.27
N GLN A 75 -3.79 -17.47 -10.29
CA GLN A 75 -4.24 -18.86 -10.22
C GLN A 75 -4.61 -19.31 -8.79
N ARG A 76 -4.23 -18.53 -7.76
CA ARG A 76 -4.46 -18.82 -6.33
C ARG A 76 -5.41 -17.79 -5.71
N ASP A 77 -4.96 -17.14 -4.66
CA ASP A 77 -5.79 -16.25 -3.83
C ASP A 77 -5.90 -14.82 -4.39
N ARG A 78 -5.23 -14.52 -5.50
CA ARG A 78 -5.13 -13.18 -6.11
C ARG A 78 -4.48 -12.16 -5.17
N MET A 79 -3.54 -12.63 -4.34
CA MET A 79 -2.86 -11.82 -3.35
C MET A 79 -1.34 -11.88 -3.55
N PHE A 80 -0.69 -10.78 -3.25
CA PHE A 80 0.74 -10.69 -3.05
C PHE A 80 1.08 -9.50 -2.15
N SER A 81 2.28 -9.50 -1.59
CA SER A 81 2.76 -8.42 -0.74
C SER A 81 3.67 -7.47 -1.51
N VAL A 82 3.64 -6.18 -1.18
CA VAL A 82 4.58 -5.19 -1.68
C VAL A 82 5.53 -4.81 -0.55
N ALA A 83 6.84 -4.97 -0.79
CA ALA A 83 7.89 -4.65 0.17
C ALA A 83 8.77 -3.51 -0.36
N LEU A 84 9.14 -2.57 0.50
CA LEU A 84 10.05 -1.49 0.15
C LEU A 84 11.49 -2.01 0.09
N ILE A 85 12.18 -1.80 -1.03
CA ILE A 85 13.62 -2.04 -1.14
C ILE A 85 14.36 -1.04 -0.26
N LYS A 86 15.39 -1.51 0.48
CA LYS A 86 16.20 -0.66 1.35
C LYS A 86 17.00 0.36 0.52
N PRO A 87 17.18 1.58 1.02
CA PRO A 87 17.91 2.63 0.29
C PRO A 87 19.37 2.28 -0.03
N SER A 88 19.97 1.37 0.74
CA SER A 88 21.33 0.87 0.50
C SER A 88 21.42 -0.03 -0.72
N CYS A 89 20.30 -0.51 -1.25
CA CYS A 89 20.23 -1.48 -2.32
C CYS A 89 19.55 -0.85 -3.56
N PRO A 90 20.26 -0.63 -4.67
CA PRO A 90 19.66 -0.11 -5.90
C PRO A 90 18.70 -1.11 -6.54
N GLU A 91 18.96 -2.39 -6.35
CA GLU A 91 18.15 -3.52 -6.82
C GLU A 91 18.20 -4.62 -5.76
N TRP A 92 17.11 -5.40 -5.62
CA TRP A 92 17.09 -6.51 -4.69
C TRP A 92 17.61 -7.80 -5.36
N HIS A 93 18.35 -8.59 -4.60
CA HIS A 93 18.88 -9.90 -4.99
C HIS A 93 18.58 -10.97 -3.93
N ALA A 94 18.39 -10.55 -2.68
CA ALA A 94 18.10 -11.41 -1.53
C ALA A 94 17.06 -10.79 -0.62
N PRO A 95 16.42 -11.59 0.27
CA PRO A 95 15.42 -11.08 1.22
C PRO A 95 15.93 -9.96 2.14
N GLU A 96 17.22 -9.90 2.40
CA GLU A 96 17.84 -8.85 3.24
C GLU A 96 17.84 -7.47 2.59
N ASP A 97 17.60 -7.39 1.27
CA ASP A 97 17.65 -6.13 0.51
C ASP A 97 16.38 -5.29 0.62
N PHE A 98 15.33 -5.84 1.21
CA PHE A 98 14.06 -5.12 1.42
C PHE A 98 13.57 -5.23 2.87
N PHE A 99 12.61 -4.39 3.21
CA PHE A 99 12.00 -4.41 4.54
C PHE A 99 11.06 -5.60 4.71
N HIS A 100 11.06 -6.21 5.91
CA HIS A 100 10.24 -7.38 6.21
C HIS A 100 8.85 -7.03 6.77
N PHE A 101 8.57 -5.75 7.04
CA PHE A 101 7.23 -5.26 7.28
C PHE A 101 6.63 -4.75 5.97
N ALA A 102 5.45 -5.25 5.64
CA ALA A 102 4.82 -5.01 4.35
C ALA A 102 3.28 -5.04 4.49
N THR A 103 2.59 -4.87 3.38
CA THR A 103 1.14 -5.07 3.31
C THR A 103 0.83 -6.13 2.26
N VAL A 104 0.00 -7.10 2.63
CA VAL A 104 -0.62 -8.00 1.66
C VAL A 104 -1.73 -7.25 0.93
N GLY A 105 -1.71 -7.32 -0.39
CA GLY A 105 -2.73 -6.72 -1.24
C GLY A 105 -3.51 -7.74 -2.04
N LEU A 106 -4.76 -7.40 -2.33
CA LEU A 106 -5.67 -8.15 -3.20
C LEU A 106 -5.74 -7.49 -4.57
N ILE A 107 -5.55 -8.26 -5.64
CA ILE A 107 -5.70 -7.80 -7.01
C ILE A 107 -7.18 -7.54 -7.30
N ARG A 108 -7.58 -6.27 -7.34
CA ARG A 108 -8.97 -5.84 -7.62
C ARG A 108 -9.29 -5.84 -9.10
N ALA A 109 -8.33 -5.41 -9.90
CA ALA A 109 -8.45 -5.41 -11.35
C ALA A 109 -7.10 -5.76 -11.98
N CYS A 110 -7.11 -6.50 -13.08
CA CYS A 110 -5.94 -6.81 -13.85
C CYS A 110 -6.34 -6.87 -15.34
N VAL A 111 -5.62 -6.10 -16.15
CA VAL A 111 -5.82 -6.05 -17.60
C VAL A 111 -4.51 -6.39 -18.28
N GLY A 112 -4.46 -7.58 -18.89
CA GLY A 112 -3.33 -8.01 -19.72
C GLY A 112 -3.29 -7.24 -21.04
N ARG A 113 -2.09 -7.01 -21.55
CA ARG A 113 -1.84 -6.46 -22.88
C ARG A 113 -1.32 -7.56 -23.80
N GLY A 114 -1.48 -7.39 -25.09
CA GLY A 114 -1.04 -8.37 -26.09
C GLY A 114 0.48 -8.62 -26.15
N ASP A 115 1.28 -7.75 -25.51
CA ASP A 115 2.73 -7.87 -25.37
C ASP A 115 3.19 -8.65 -24.13
N GLY A 116 2.22 -9.22 -23.37
CA GLY A 116 2.47 -9.97 -22.15
C GLY A 116 2.69 -9.10 -20.91
N THR A 117 2.55 -7.79 -21.01
CA THR A 117 2.53 -6.89 -19.85
C THR A 117 1.11 -6.74 -19.30
N SER A 118 0.96 -6.22 -18.07
CA SER A 118 -0.33 -6.06 -17.43
C SER A 118 -0.40 -4.78 -16.61
N ASN A 119 -1.57 -4.13 -16.63
CA ASN A 119 -1.91 -3.10 -15.64
C ASN A 119 -2.81 -3.74 -14.59
N LEU A 120 -2.54 -3.48 -13.33
CA LEU A 120 -3.37 -3.95 -12.23
C LEU A 120 -3.59 -2.88 -11.17
N VAL A 121 -4.63 -3.07 -10.37
CA VAL A 121 -4.88 -2.30 -9.15
C VAL A 121 -4.84 -3.27 -7.98
N LEU A 122 -3.88 -3.05 -7.08
CA LEU A 122 -3.71 -3.77 -5.84
C LEU A 122 -4.34 -2.97 -4.69
N GLN A 123 -5.22 -3.60 -3.93
CA GLN A 123 -5.76 -3.00 -2.69
C GLN A 123 -5.07 -3.62 -1.50
N GLY A 124 -4.49 -2.79 -0.62
CA GLY A 124 -3.93 -3.24 0.64
C GLY A 124 -5.02 -3.81 1.57
N LEU A 125 -4.70 -4.94 2.19
CA LEU A 125 -5.60 -5.61 3.15
C LEU A 125 -5.06 -5.48 4.57
N HIS A 126 -3.97 -6.18 4.87
CA HIS A 126 -3.42 -6.28 6.22
C HIS A 126 -1.91 -6.02 6.24
N ARG A 127 -1.44 -5.39 7.31
CA ARG A 127 -0.03 -5.35 7.67
C ARG A 127 0.45 -6.75 7.98
N VAL A 128 1.64 -7.08 7.50
CA VAL A 128 2.27 -8.38 7.75
C VAL A 128 3.76 -8.21 8.02
N ARG A 129 4.31 -9.20 8.71
CA ARG A 129 5.75 -9.39 8.85
C ARG A 129 6.15 -10.70 8.21
N PHE A 130 7.19 -10.69 7.39
CA PHE A 130 7.77 -11.89 6.82
C PHE A 130 8.55 -12.65 7.89
N LYS A 131 8.29 -13.96 8.02
CA LYS A 131 8.94 -14.87 8.99
C LYS A 131 10.10 -15.59 8.36
N SER A 132 9.84 -16.19 7.21
CA SER A 132 10.79 -16.98 6.44
C SER A 132 10.44 -16.89 4.96
N PHE A 133 11.41 -17.20 4.11
CA PHE A 133 11.21 -17.27 2.68
C PHE A 133 11.30 -18.73 2.24
N GLU A 134 10.24 -19.23 1.61
CA GLU A 134 10.17 -20.59 1.07
C GLU A 134 10.71 -20.65 -0.35
N GLN A 135 10.74 -19.50 -1.03
CA GLN A 135 11.30 -19.31 -2.35
C GLN A 135 11.92 -17.92 -2.42
N GLU A 136 13.07 -17.80 -3.08
CA GLU A 136 13.74 -16.50 -3.32
C GLU A 136 13.72 -16.09 -4.80
N ALA A 137 13.77 -17.05 -5.71
CA ALA A 137 13.79 -16.82 -7.14
C ALA A 137 12.74 -17.69 -7.86
N PRO A 138 12.13 -17.23 -8.99
CA PRO A 138 12.35 -15.95 -9.68
C PRO A 138 11.72 -14.74 -8.98
N PHE A 139 10.85 -14.97 -8.01
CA PHE A 139 10.28 -13.98 -7.09
C PHE A 139 10.21 -14.59 -5.67
N PRO A 140 10.31 -13.79 -4.62
CA PRO A 140 10.21 -14.29 -3.26
C PRO A 140 8.79 -14.77 -2.93
N VAL A 141 8.71 -15.85 -2.13
CA VAL A 141 7.48 -16.30 -1.45
C VAL A 141 7.77 -16.38 0.04
N ALA A 142 7.04 -15.65 0.83
CA ALA A 142 7.26 -15.54 2.27
C ALA A 142 6.10 -16.09 3.08
N LYS A 143 6.41 -16.79 4.19
CA LYS A 143 5.47 -17.03 5.28
C LYS A 143 5.25 -15.73 6.05
N ILE A 144 4.01 -15.47 6.43
CA ILE A 144 3.62 -14.21 7.02
C ILE A 144 2.99 -14.37 8.40
N ASP A 145 3.22 -13.35 9.25
CA ASP A 145 2.42 -13.08 10.45
C ASP A 145 1.63 -11.79 10.23
N ILE A 146 0.34 -11.80 10.57
CA ILE A 146 -0.47 -10.59 10.58
C ILE A 146 -0.01 -9.71 11.74
N VAL A 147 0.19 -8.42 11.44
CA VAL A 147 0.51 -7.40 12.44
C VAL A 147 -0.76 -6.61 12.74
N GLU A 148 -1.34 -6.88 13.89
CA GLU A 148 -2.50 -6.15 14.38
C GLU A 148 -2.08 -4.85 15.06
N SER A 149 -2.94 -3.85 14.95
CA SER A 149 -2.72 -2.59 15.69
C SER A 149 -2.96 -2.81 17.17
N THR A 150 -2.06 -2.25 17.97
CA THR A 150 -2.22 -2.16 19.41
C THR A 150 -2.87 -0.81 19.74
N ASN A 151 -3.89 -0.79 20.51
CA ASN A 151 -4.72 0.31 21.03
C ASN A 151 -6.09 0.42 20.32
N THR A 152 -7.12 0.31 21.14
CA THR A 152 -8.48 0.72 20.84
C THR A 152 -8.56 2.25 20.78
N ALA A 153 -9.51 2.77 20.02
CA ALA A 153 -9.80 4.21 19.99
C ALA A 153 -10.03 4.77 21.40
N THR A 154 -9.31 5.80 21.74
CA THR A 154 -9.38 6.52 23.00
C THR A 154 -9.67 7.99 22.72
N VAL A 155 -10.07 8.75 23.77
CA VAL A 155 -10.21 10.22 23.65
C VAL A 155 -8.95 10.88 23.07
N GLU A 156 -7.77 10.33 23.39
CA GLU A 156 -6.50 10.79 22.82
C GLU A 156 -6.41 10.52 21.33
N SER A 157 -6.78 9.30 20.89
CA SER A 157 -6.79 8.94 19.46
C SER A 157 -7.74 9.81 18.67
N GLU A 158 -8.90 10.13 19.22
CA GLU A 158 -9.89 11.02 18.60
C GLU A 158 -9.33 12.44 18.41
N ALA A 159 -8.74 13.02 19.45
CA ALA A 159 -8.11 14.34 19.36
C ALA A 159 -6.94 14.37 18.36
N LEU A 160 -6.12 13.30 18.30
CA LEU A 160 -5.07 13.18 17.29
C LEU A 160 -5.65 13.03 15.87
N GLY A 161 -6.74 12.29 15.71
CA GLY A 161 -7.43 12.14 14.42
C GLY A 161 -8.00 13.47 13.92
N GLU A 162 -8.62 14.28 14.79
CA GLU A 162 -9.08 15.63 14.45
C GLU A 162 -7.90 16.53 13.99
N LYS A 163 -6.75 16.41 14.66
CA LYS A 163 -5.55 17.15 14.25
C LYS A 163 -5.03 16.74 12.89
N VAL A 164 -5.06 15.43 12.56
CA VAL A 164 -4.73 14.93 11.23
C VAL A 164 -5.67 15.53 10.19
N LEU A 165 -6.98 15.56 10.42
CA LEU A 165 -7.95 16.13 9.50
C LEU A 165 -7.76 17.66 9.29
N GLU A 166 -7.38 18.39 10.35
CA GLU A 166 -7.03 19.81 10.25
C GLU A 166 -5.83 20.02 9.30
N LEU A 167 -4.73 19.26 9.51
CA LEU A 167 -3.53 19.38 8.70
C LEU A 167 -3.76 18.92 7.26
N TYR A 168 -4.47 17.83 7.08
CA TYR A 168 -4.94 17.37 5.77
C TYR A 168 -5.67 18.46 5.00
N SER A 169 -6.59 19.18 5.68
CA SER A 169 -7.35 20.28 5.07
C SER A 169 -6.47 21.44 4.63
N LYS A 170 -5.34 21.69 5.32
CA LYS A 170 -4.35 22.71 4.95
C LYS A 170 -3.55 22.29 3.70
N LEU A 171 -3.03 21.07 3.68
CA LEU A 171 -2.29 20.52 2.53
C LEU A 171 -3.13 20.49 1.26
N LYS A 172 -4.39 20.10 1.38
CA LYS A 172 -5.32 20.09 0.26
C LYS A 172 -5.48 21.45 -0.41
N ARG A 173 -5.54 22.54 0.37
CA ARG A 173 -5.69 23.90 -0.14
C ARG A 173 -4.44 24.38 -0.88
N ALA A 174 -3.27 23.87 -0.50
CA ALA A 174 -1.99 24.34 -1.03
C ALA A 174 -1.66 23.75 -2.40
N GLU A 175 -1.81 22.43 -2.63
CA GLU A 175 -1.26 21.79 -3.84
C GLU A 175 -2.02 20.60 -4.43
N ARG A 176 -2.91 19.94 -3.69
CA ARG A 176 -3.51 18.67 -4.15
C ARG A 176 -5.04 18.68 -4.11
N GLN A 177 -5.64 18.98 -5.24
CA GLN A 177 -7.09 18.81 -5.38
C GLN A 177 -7.43 17.33 -5.49
N LEU A 178 -7.85 16.71 -4.39
CA LEU A 178 -8.47 15.39 -4.42
C LEU A 178 -9.91 15.50 -4.98
N PRO A 179 -10.41 14.45 -5.64
CA PRO A 179 -11.80 14.41 -6.04
C PRO A 179 -12.72 14.66 -4.83
N PRO A 180 -13.80 15.48 -4.96
CA PRO A 180 -14.68 15.83 -3.83
C PRO A 180 -15.31 14.64 -3.09
N LYS A 181 -15.38 13.48 -3.77
CA LYS A 181 -15.87 12.23 -3.15
C LYS A 181 -14.86 11.67 -2.13
N VAL A 182 -13.55 11.77 -2.41
CA VAL A 182 -12.50 11.30 -1.50
C VAL A 182 -12.44 12.14 -0.25
N ASP A 183 -12.57 13.45 -0.39
CA ASP A 183 -12.66 14.37 0.73
C ASP A 183 -13.80 14.06 1.69
N ARG A 184 -15.00 13.91 1.13
CA ARG A 184 -16.18 13.60 1.93
C ARG A 184 -16.03 12.26 2.62
N TYR A 185 -15.42 11.29 1.94
CA TYR A 185 -15.13 9.98 2.49
C TYR A 185 -14.17 10.07 3.68
N LEU A 186 -13.02 10.75 3.53
CA LEU A 186 -12.04 10.92 4.61
C LEU A 186 -12.61 11.68 5.82
N ALA A 187 -13.40 12.72 5.58
CA ALA A 187 -14.03 13.50 6.65
C ALA A 187 -15.12 12.74 7.43
N GLN A 188 -15.67 11.66 6.86
CA GLN A 188 -16.72 10.84 7.47
C GLN A 188 -16.18 9.51 8.03
N LEU A 189 -14.86 9.25 7.89
CA LEU A 189 -14.24 8.03 8.41
C LEU A 189 -14.26 8.06 9.95
N GLY A 190 -15.06 7.15 10.53
CA GLY A 190 -15.03 6.88 11.98
C GLY A 190 -13.86 5.98 12.39
N ASP A 191 -13.17 5.35 11.44
CA ASP A 191 -12.03 4.46 11.67
C ASP A 191 -10.72 5.26 11.55
N LEU A 192 -10.09 5.51 12.70
CA LEU A 192 -8.84 6.27 12.81
C LEU A 192 -7.64 5.54 12.21
N GLU A 193 -7.65 4.21 12.17
CA GLU A 193 -6.59 3.43 11.52
C GLU A 193 -6.63 3.63 10.01
N MET A 194 -7.82 3.48 9.44
CA MET A 194 -8.03 3.71 8.02
C MET A 194 -7.73 5.16 7.64
N LEU A 195 -8.10 6.13 8.48
CA LEU A 195 -7.76 7.54 8.27
C LEU A 195 -6.25 7.74 8.21
N ALA A 196 -5.52 7.22 9.22
CA ALA A 196 -4.06 7.35 9.28
C ALA A 196 -3.38 6.74 8.04
N ASP A 197 -3.81 5.55 7.63
CA ASP A 197 -3.24 4.83 6.49
C ASP A 197 -3.50 5.52 5.15
N LEU A 198 -4.72 5.97 4.92
CA LEU A 198 -5.09 6.65 3.67
C LEU A 198 -4.43 8.03 3.55
N VAL A 199 -4.36 8.79 4.65
CA VAL A 199 -3.69 10.10 4.66
C VAL A 199 -2.18 9.91 4.46
N ALA A 200 -1.56 8.95 5.15
CA ALA A 200 -0.14 8.64 4.98
C ALA A 200 0.20 8.24 3.54
N SER A 201 -0.60 7.34 2.95
CA SER A 201 -0.40 6.87 1.57
C SER A 201 -0.50 7.98 0.53
N THR A 202 -1.26 9.05 0.84
CA THR A 202 -1.55 10.14 -0.09
C THR A 202 -0.60 11.31 0.04
N PHE A 203 -0.21 11.68 1.27
CA PHE A 203 0.46 12.95 1.55
C PHE A 203 1.90 12.81 2.07
N VAL A 204 2.30 11.70 2.67
CA VAL A 204 3.69 11.49 3.05
C VAL A 204 4.48 11.06 1.81
N GLU A 205 5.44 11.86 1.35
CA GLU A 205 6.19 11.58 0.12
C GLU A 205 7.36 10.63 0.32
N ASP A 206 8.09 10.79 1.43
CA ASP A 206 9.28 9.98 1.74
C ASP A 206 8.91 8.52 2.00
N PRO A 207 9.45 7.56 1.20
CA PRO A 207 9.17 6.14 1.36
C PRO A 207 9.62 5.57 2.72
N LEU A 208 10.70 6.10 3.32
CA LEU A 208 11.17 5.65 4.62
C LEU A 208 10.24 6.11 5.75
N ARG A 209 9.70 7.32 5.65
CA ARG A 209 8.65 7.79 6.57
C ARG A 209 7.39 6.94 6.45
N ARG A 210 6.98 6.58 5.22
CA ARG A 210 5.88 5.64 4.99
C ARG A 210 6.17 4.28 5.60
N GLN A 211 7.36 3.73 5.38
CA GLN A 211 7.77 2.45 5.94
C GLN A 211 7.72 2.46 7.47
N ARG A 212 8.25 3.51 8.10
CA ARG A 212 8.20 3.66 9.56
C ARG A 212 6.77 3.70 10.10
N MET A 213 5.86 4.37 9.40
CA MET A 213 4.44 4.36 9.79
C MET A 213 3.80 2.98 9.60
N LEU A 214 4.19 2.24 8.56
CA LEU A 214 3.69 0.89 8.34
C LEU A 214 4.13 -0.07 9.46
N GLU A 215 5.35 0.08 9.97
CA GLU A 215 5.94 -0.73 11.04
C GLU A 215 5.38 -0.42 12.43
N GLU A 216 4.82 0.79 12.62
CA GLU A 216 4.32 1.20 13.93
C GLU A 216 2.97 0.55 14.23
N ALA A 217 2.94 -0.34 15.23
CA ALA A 217 1.74 -1.04 15.64
C ALA A 217 0.78 -0.16 16.47
N SER A 218 1.29 0.83 17.21
CA SER A 218 0.47 1.70 18.04
C SER A 218 -0.24 2.76 17.20
N LEU A 219 -1.58 2.77 17.23
CA LEU A 219 -2.39 3.77 16.53
C LEU A 219 -2.02 5.20 16.97
N ASN A 220 -1.89 5.45 18.28
CA ASN A 220 -1.56 6.77 18.78
C ASN A 220 -0.18 7.24 18.30
N GLN A 221 0.81 6.35 18.25
CA GLN A 221 2.13 6.69 17.74
C GLN A 221 2.09 6.93 16.23
N ARG A 222 1.34 6.14 15.46
CA ARG A 222 1.13 6.39 14.02
C ARG A 222 0.52 7.76 13.76
N LEU A 223 -0.53 8.13 14.51
CA LEU A 223 -1.17 9.44 14.37
C LEU A 223 -0.20 10.59 14.71
N ARG A 224 0.63 10.44 15.74
CA ARG A 224 1.65 11.43 16.09
C ARG A 224 2.74 11.56 15.03
N LEU A 225 3.24 10.42 14.50
CA LEU A 225 4.18 10.43 13.38
C LEU A 225 3.57 11.12 12.16
N LEU A 226 2.32 10.79 11.84
CA LEU A 226 1.61 11.39 10.72
C LEU A 226 1.47 12.90 10.88
N ILE A 227 1.08 13.38 12.06
CA ILE A 227 1.00 14.82 12.36
C ILE A 227 2.34 15.51 12.09
N THR A 228 3.45 14.91 12.58
CA THR A 228 4.79 15.47 12.37
C THR A 228 5.13 15.53 10.88
N TYR A 229 4.90 14.44 10.14
CA TYR A 229 5.21 14.38 8.71
C TYR A 229 4.35 15.33 7.88
N LEU A 230 3.04 15.46 8.19
CA LEU A 230 2.17 16.43 7.53
C LEU A 230 2.58 17.88 7.78
N GLN A 231 3.09 18.19 8.99
CA GLN A 231 3.63 19.52 9.30
C GLN A 231 4.88 19.84 8.48
N ASP A 232 5.77 18.86 8.32
CA ASP A 232 6.97 19.00 7.47
C ASP A 232 6.59 19.22 6.00
N GLU A 233 5.60 18.45 5.47
CA GLU A 233 5.11 18.61 4.09
C GLU A 233 4.48 20.00 3.87
N ILE A 234 3.74 20.53 4.86
CA ILE A 234 3.18 21.90 4.80
C ILE A 234 4.30 22.93 4.79
N GLY A 235 5.34 22.77 5.63
CA GLY A 235 6.48 23.65 5.68
C GLY A 235 7.27 23.67 4.37
N SER A 236 7.42 22.53 3.72
CA SER A 236 8.13 22.39 2.44
C SER A 236 7.34 22.96 1.26
N ALA A 237 6.02 22.93 1.31
CA ALA A 237 5.15 23.50 0.26
C ALA A 237 5.02 25.05 0.33
N ALA A 238 5.48 25.66 1.43
CA ALA A 238 5.40 27.12 1.64
C ALA A 238 6.69 27.88 1.18
N VAL A 239 7.72 27.17 0.70
CA VAL A 239 8.99 27.68 0.19
C VAL A 239 9.03 27.57 -1.34
#